data_081967a84e4cae98b8aad7a0486a7499
#
_entry.id   081967a84e4cae98b8aad7a0486a7499
#
_cell.length_a   1.000
_cell.length_b   1.000
_cell.length_c   1.000
_cell.angle_alpha   90.00
_cell.angle_beta   90.00
_cell.angle_gamma   90.00
#
_symmetry.space_group_name_H-M   'P 1'
#
loop_
_entity.id
_entity.type
_entity.pdbx_description
1 polymer ?
#
loop_
_entity_poly.entity_id
_entity_poly.type
_entity_poly.pdbx_seq_one_letter_code
_entity_poly.pdbx_strand_id
1 'polypeptide(L)'
;MDVSVPTGTISDAIDVASTLVDAAGERQLTDDEVHQMYRAAAAMVLNPPSATPHIGIGFSIVDNLELSLRYATNQVRIGSRFQFLHKDKHKVDASVGLGLGYFALPIPLGDLFDPILKLDDFSRFQIDVPLVFGTRGNWYRLWGGPRFMYTRFGTALSLDILPIPGVSPGRQELASFGGNGFYVGAQGGVAIGYKYVFLAFELTVVRLIMNGDLKVLEKSIASFDLGSTIVVPAIGLMGEF
;
A
#
# COMPACT_ATOMS: atom_id res chain seq x y z
N MET A 1 -9.75 -11.00 -3.36
CA MET A 1 -8.89 -11.11 -2.16
C MET A 1 -7.46 -11.00 -2.64
N ASP A 2 -6.74 -10.04 -2.15
CA ASP A 2 -5.32 -9.83 -2.49
C ASP A 2 -4.47 -10.33 -1.33
N VAL A 3 -3.42 -11.09 -1.63
CA VAL A 3 -2.46 -11.59 -0.65
C VAL A 3 -1.12 -10.92 -0.93
N SER A 4 -0.59 -10.16 0.00
CA SER A 4 0.72 -9.53 -0.13
C SER A 4 1.80 -10.42 0.49
N VAL A 5 2.79 -10.78 -0.31
CA VAL A 5 3.94 -11.58 0.13
C VAL A 5 5.20 -10.77 -0.14
N PRO A 6 5.79 -10.16 0.88
CA PRO A 6 7.08 -9.49 0.74
C PRO A 6 8.20 -10.53 0.55
N THR A 7 9.15 -10.22 -0.33
CA THR A 7 10.33 -11.06 -0.58
C THR A 7 11.60 -10.21 -0.55
N GLY A 8 12.73 -10.82 -0.22
CA GLY A 8 14.01 -10.12 -0.16
C GLY A 8 14.16 -9.23 1.06
N THR A 9 14.65 -7.99 0.90
CA THR A 9 15.04 -7.09 1.99
C THR A 9 13.97 -6.86 3.07
N ILE A 10 12.68 -6.94 2.72
CA ILE A 10 11.58 -6.81 3.69
C ILE A 10 11.46 -8.09 4.53
N SER A 11 11.55 -9.27 3.91
CA SER A 11 11.54 -10.54 4.63
C SER A 11 12.73 -10.62 5.60
N ASP A 12 13.93 -10.30 5.10
CA ASP A 12 15.14 -10.28 5.92
C ASP A 12 15.03 -9.28 7.08
N ALA A 13 14.43 -8.11 6.84
CA ALA A 13 14.22 -7.11 7.87
C ALA A 13 13.23 -7.57 8.96
N ILE A 14 12.21 -8.33 8.60
CA ILE A 14 11.24 -8.90 9.55
C ILE A 14 11.93 -9.97 10.44
N ASP A 15 12.72 -10.85 9.83
CA ASP A 15 13.44 -11.89 10.56
C ASP A 15 14.48 -11.30 11.52
N VAL A 16 15.20 -10.27 11.07
CA VAL A 16 16.16 -9.53 11.92
C VAL A 16 15.44 -8.82 13.07
N ALA A 17 14.26 -8.22 12.83
CA ALA A 17 13.51 -7.53 13.89
C ALA A 17 13.14 -8.47 15.04
N SER A 18 12.71 -9.70 14.75
CA SER A 18 12.36 -10.66 15.79
C SER A 18 13.58 -10.98 16.70
N THR A 19 14.75 -11.16 16.09
CA THR A 19 16.01 -11.40 16.81
C THR A 19 16.44 -10.19 17.64
N LEU A 20 16.21 -8.97 17.14
CA LEU A 20 16.58 -7.73 17.83
C LEU A 20 15.64 -7.39 18.99
N VAL A 21 14.37 -7.77 18.91
CA VAL A 21 13.42 -7.61 20.04
C VAL A 21 13.87 -8.47 21.23
N ASP A 22 14.30 -9.69 20.97
CA ASP A 22 14.84 -10.57 22.02
C ASP A 22 16.13 -9.98 22.60
N ALA A 23 17.05 -9.50 21.76
CA ALA A 23 18.29 -8.86 22.20
C ALA A 23 18.07 -7.56 23.00
N ALA A 24 17.04 -6.77 22.66
CA ALA A 24 16.68 -5.54 23.38
C ALA A 24 16.21 -5.81 24.81
N GLY A 25 15.69 -7.00 25.11
CA GLY A 25 15.35 -7.44 26.47
C GLY A 25 16.57 -7.78 27.34
N GLU A 26 17.72 -8.03 26.73
CA GLU A 26 18.93 -8.50 27.40
C GLU A 26 20.06 -7.46 27.46
N ARG A 27 20.14 -6.54 26.51
CA ARG A 27 21.18 -5.50 26.41
C ARG A 27 20.72 -4.27 25.64
N GLN A 28 21.48 -3.17 25.73
CA GLN A 28 21.28 -2.02 24.87
C GLN A 28 21.64 -2.37 23.41
N LEU A 29 20.76 -1.97 22.49
CA LEU A 29 20.99 -2.12 21.05
C LEU A 29 22.04 -1.12 20.57
N THR A 30 22.85 -1.53 19.60
CA THR A 30 23.75 -0.63 18.87
C THR A 30 22.96 0.26 17.90
N ASP A 31 23.54 1.37 17.47
CA ASP A 31 22.92 2.29 16.51
C ASP A 31 22.53 1.57 15.21
N ASP A 32 23.37 0.67 14.71
CA ASP A 32 23.07 -0.13 13.52
C ASP A 32 21.88 -1.07 13.72
N GLU A 33 21.75 -1.69 14.89
CA GLU A 33 20.62 -2.57 15.24
C GLU A 33 19.31 -1.75 15.37
N VAL A 34 19.39 -0.55 15.95
CA VAL A 34 18.25 0.38 16.00
C VAL A 34 17.83 0.78 14.58
N HIS A 35 18.75 1.08 13.68
CA HIS A 35 18.45 1.35 12.28
C HIS A 35 17.81 0.15 11.56
N GLN A 36 18.27 -1.06 11.83
CA GLN A 36 17.66 -2.28 11.27
C GLN A 36 16.23 -2.49 11.79
N MET A 37 15.99 -2.23 13.08
CA MET A 37 14.66 -2.33 13.67
C MET A 37 13.68 -1.31 13.03
N TYR A 38 14.12 -0.08 12.77
CA TYR A 38 13.32 0.91 12.07
C TYR A 38 13.01 0.51 10.63
N ARG A 39 13.97 -0.08 9.91
CA ARG A 39 13.74 -0.62 8.57
C ARG A 39 12.69 -1.73 8.56
N ALA A 40 12.76 -2.62 9.54
CA ALA A 40 11.81 -3.70 9.69
C ALA A 40 10.40 -3.20 10.03
N ALA A 41 10.28 -2.24 10.95
CA ALA A 41 9.02 -1.62 11.28
C ALA A 41 8.40 -0.91 10.06
N ALA A 42 9.21 -0.15 9.32
CA ALA A 42 8.78 0.49 8.08
C ALA A 42 8.29 -0.53 7.04
N ALA A 43 9.01 -1.63 6.89
CA ALA A 43 8.64 -2.69 5.97
C ALA A 43 7.29 -3.33 6.32
N MET A 44 7.06 -3.62 7.60
CA MET A 44 5.79 -4.19 8.09
C MET A 44 4.62 -3.23 7.91
N VAL A 45 4.81 -1.96 8.22
CA VAL A 45 3.73 -0.95 8.12
C VAL A 45 3.35 -0.68 6.67
N LEU A 46 4.32 -0.68 5.77
CA LEU A 46 4.09 -0.34 4.37
C LEU A 46 3.57 -1.50 3.53
N ASN A 47 3.93 -2.70 3.90
CA ASN A 47 3.51 -3.89 3.20
C ASN A 47 3.32 -5.07 4.17
N PRO A 48 2.35 -4.95 5.08
CA PRO A 48 2.08 -6.06 5.99
C PRO A 48 1.72 -7.31 5.18
N PRO A 49 2.23 -8.48 5.52
CA PRO A 49 1.73 -9.72 4.97
C PRO A 49 0.25 -9.83 5.33
N SER A 50 -0.61 -9.67 4.35
CA SER A 50 -2.05 -9.58 4.61
C SER A 50 -2.86 -10.18 3.47
N ALA A 51 -3.99 -10.75 3.84
CA ALA A 51 -5.04 -11.14 2.93
C ALA A 51 -6.16 -10.10 3.02
N THR A 52 -6.26 -9.21 2.04
CA THR A 52 -7.21 -8.10 2.09
C THR A 52 -8.40 -8.37 1.17
N PRO A 53 -9.58 -8.66 1.73
CA PRO A 53 -10.81 -8.72 0.95
C PRO A 53 -11.16 -7.32 0.46
N HIS A 54 -11.61 -7.23 -0.79
CA HIS A 54 -12.08 -5.98 -1.35
C HIS A 54 -13.33 -6.18 -2.20
N ILE A 55 -14.11 -5.14 -2.31
CA ILE A 55 -15.24 -5.04 -3.23
C ILE A 55 -15.03 -3.84 -4.13
N GLY A 56 -15.39 -3.96 -5.39
CA GLY A 56 -15.26 -2.86 -6.35
C GLY A 56 -16.41 -2.85 -7.33
N ILE A 57 -16.71 -1.66 -7.81
CA ILE A 57 -17.67 -1.41 -8.87
C ILE A 57 -17.01 -0.53 -9.93
N GLY A 58 -17.27 -0.83 -11.20
CA GLY A 58 -16.85 -0.03 -12.34
C GLY A 58 -18.03 0.21 -13.28
N PHE A 59 -18.08 1.37 -13.89
CA PHE A 59 -19.08 1.71 -14.88
C PHE A 59 -18.47 2.54 -16.00
N SER A 60 -18.87 2.26 -17.23
CA SER A 60 -18.47 3.04 -18.41
C SER A 60 -19.34 4.28 -18.53
N ILE A 61 -18.71 5.46 -18.55
CA ILE A 61 -19.40 6.72 -18.80
C ILE A 61 -19.62 6.91 -20.31
N VAL A 62 -18.61 6.54 -21.08
CA VAL A 62 -18.62 6.50 -22.54
C VAL A 62 -17.87 5.26 -22.98
N ASP A 63 -17.98 4.87 -24.24
CA ASP A 63 -17.45 3.60 -24.77
C ASP A 63 -15.97 3.32 -24.43
N ASN A 64 -15.17 4.38 -24.22
CA ASN A 64 -13.75 4.28 -24.00
C ASN A 64 -13.29 4.66 -22.59
N LEU A 65 -14.20 5.12 -21.72
CA LEU A 65 -13.86 5.63 -20.40
C LEU A 65 -14.70 4.94 -19.32
N GLU A 66 -14.00 4.22 -18.45
CA GLU A 66 -14.55 3.59 -17.26
C GLU A 66 -14.13 4.36 -16.02
N LEU A 67 -15.05 4.54 -15.09
CA LEU A 67 -14.74 4.91 -13.70
C LEU A 67 -14.94 3.73 -12.79
N SER A 68 -14.12 3.65 -11.75
CA SER A 68 -14.19 2.57 -10.77
C SER A 68 -14.02 3.10 -9.35
N LEU A 69 -14.70 2.43 -8.44
CA LEU A 69 -14.54 2.60 -6.99
C LEU A 69 -14.25 1.24 -6.38
N ARG A 70 -13.19 1.16 -5.57
CA ARG A 70 -12.83 -0.04 -4.81
C ARG A 70 -12.75 0.30 -3.34
N TYR A 71 -13.34 -0.53 -2.53
CA TYR A 71 -13.26 -0.47 -1.07
C TYR A 71 -12.62 -1.75 -0.55
N ALA A 72 -11.62 -1.60 0.26
CA ALA A 72 -11.02 -2.66 1.06
C ALA A 72 -11.11 -2.27 2.52
N THR A 73 -10.87 -3.16 3.46
CA THR A 73 -11.07 -2.94 4.90
C THR A 73 -10.52 -1.59 5.41
N ASN A 74 -9.38 -1.16 4.90
CA ASN A 74 -8.68 0.05 5.34
C ASN A 74 -8.31 0.98 4.18
N GLN A 75 -8.83 0.73 2.98
CA GLN A 75 -8.48 1.47 1.78
C GLN A 75 -9.70 1.80 0.94
N VAL A 76 -9.77 3.05 0.50
CA VAL A 76 -10.67 3.48 -0.57
C VAL A 76 -9.83 3.86 -1.78
N ARG A 77 -10.23 3.38 -2.96
CA ARG A 77 -9.57 3.70 -4.21
C ARG A 77 -10.61 4.11 -5.26
N ILE A 78 -10.36 5.26 -5.89
CA ILE A 78 -11.10 5.74 -7.05
C ILE A 78 -10.19 5.60 -8.26
N GLY A 79 -10.72 5.13 -9.36
CA GLY A 79 -9.95 4.93 -10.59
C GLY A 79 -10.70 5.37 -11.83
N SER A 80 -9.92 5.68 -12.85
CA SER A 80 -10.41 5.83 -14.21
C SER A 80 -9.56 4.98 -15.15
N ARG A 81 -10.17 4.50 -16.23
CA ARG A 81 -9.49 3.73 -17.26
C ARG A 81 -9.93 4.23 -18.63
N PHE A 82 -8.97 4.57 -19.47
CA PHE A 82 -9.21 4.97 -20.85
C PHE A 82 -8.70 3.88 -21.78
N GLN A 83 -9.62 3.33 -22.60
CA GLN A 83 -9.33 2.33 -23.61
C GLN A 83 -9.00 3.02 -24.95
N PHE A 84 -7.79 2.86 -25.45
CA PHE A 84 -7.33 3.48 -26.69
C PHE A 84 -7.18 2.49 -27.85
N LEU A 85 -7.15 1.18 -27.58
CA LEU A 85 -7.22 0.12 -28.60
C LEU A 85 -8.39 -0.82 -28.29
N HIS A 86 -9.09 -1.21 -29.35
CA HIS A 86 -10.23 -2.12 -29.28
C HIS A 86 -9.94 -3.39 -30.06
N LYS A 87 -10.21 -4.53 -29.46
CA LYS A 87 -10.01 -5.86 -30.04
C LYS A 87 -10.64 -6.03 -31.42
N ASP A 88 -11.80 -5.46 -31.65
CA ASP A 88 -12.54 -5.58 -32.90
C ASP A 88 -11.77 -5.03 -34.11
N LYS A 89 -10.87 -4.07 -33.86
CA LYS A 89 -10.01 -3.45 -34.89
C LYS A 89 -8.56 -3.97 -34.84
N HIS A 90 -8.04 -4.36 -33.67
CA HIS A 90 -6.61 -4.58 -33.44
C HIS A 90 -6.26 -5.95 -32.85
N LYS A 91 -7.22 -6.88 -32.69
CA LYS A 91 -7.08 -8.20 -32.05
C LYS A 91 -6.74 -8.16 -30.56
N VAL A 92 -6.39 -7.00 -30.03
CA VAL A 92 -6.01 -6.76 -28.63
C VAL A 92 -6.70 -5.50 -28.16
N ASP A 93 -7.19 -5.51 -26.93
CA ASP A 93 -7.62 -4.32 -26.21
C ASP A 93 -6.41 -3.71 -25.51
N ALA A 94 -6.30 -2.39 -25.47
CA ALA A 94 -5.30 -1.72 -24.67
C ALA A 94 -5.89 -0.49 -23.96
N SER A 95 -5.51 -0.33 -22.72
CA SER A 95 -6.03 0.75 -21.87
C SER A 95 -4.95 1.28 -20.92
N VAL A 96 -5.07 2.54 -20.56
CA VAL A 96 -4.30 3.17 -19.49
C VAL A 96 -5.25 3.58 -18.36
N GLY A 97 -4.83 3.34 -17.14
CA GLY A 97 -5.61 3.74 -15.95
C GLY A 97 -4.91 4.80 -15.13
N LEU A 98 -5.70 5.48 -14.31
CA LEU A 98 -5.23 6.33 -13.23
C LEU A 98 -6.06 5.99 -11.99
N GLY A 99 -5.41 5.62 -10.90
CA GLY A 99 -6.04 5.33 -9.63
C GLY A 99 -5.50 6.23 -8.52
N LEU A 100 -6.39 6.69 -7.65
CA LEU A 100 -6.07 7.41 -6.44
C LEU A 100 -6.57 6.59 -5.26
N GLY A 101 -5.69 6.25 -4.34
CA GLY A 101 -6.00 5.45 -3.17
C GLY A 101 -5.64 6.16 -1.88
N TYR A 102 -6.48 6.01 -0.87
CA TYR A 102 -6.21 6.43 0.48
C TYR A 102 -6.37 5.22 1.41
N PHE A 103 -5.37 5.00 2.22
CA PHE A 103 -5.31 3.93 3.20
C PHE A 103 -5.11 4.54 4.58
N ALA A 104 -5.92 4.12 5.55
CA ALA A 104 -5.76 4.47 6.95
C ALA A 104 -5.77 3.20 7.79
N LEU A 105 -4.77 3.03 8.62
CA LEU A 105 -4.70 1.94 9.59
C LEU A 105 -4.78 2.54 10.99
N PRO A 106 -5.89 2.35 11.70
CA PRO A 106 -5.97 2.75 13.09
C PRO A 106 -4.96 1.92 13.89
N ILE A 107 -4.12 2.61 14.67
CA ILE A 107 -3.15 1.97 15.53
C ILE A 107 -3.80 1.80 16.91
N PRO A 108 -4.14 0.57 17.33
CA PRO A 108 -4.90 0.33 18.55
C PRO A 108 -4.14 0.65 19.85
N LEU A 109 -2.89 1.10 19.73
CA LEU A 109 -2.07 1.51 20.87
C LEU A 109 -2.41 2.91 21.39
N GLY A 110 -3.16 3.71 20.64
CA GLY A 110 -3.56 5.06 21.03
C GLY A 110 -4.33 5.09 22.35
N ASP A 111 -5.21 4.14 22.55
CA ASP A 111 -6.06 4.06 23.76
C ASP A 111 -5.27 3.67 25.03
N LEU A 112 -4.08 3.09 24.90
CA LEU A 112 -3.24 2.67 26.02
C LEU A 112 -2.51 3.85 26.70
N PHE A 113 -2.34 4.96 26.00
CA PHE A 113 -1.55 6.12 26.44
C PHE A 113 -2.36 7.40 26.61
N ASP A 114 -3.66 7.37 26.30
CA ASP A 114 -4.58 8.49 26.50
C ASP A 114 -4.76 8.79 28.02
N PRO A 115 -4.77 10.05 28.47
CA PRO A 115 -5.10 11.27 27.72
C PRO A 115 -3.92 12.15 27.28
N ILE A 116 -2.69 11.77 27.54
CA ILE A 116 -1.52 12.66 27.43
C ILE A 116 -0.76 12.44 26.12
N LEU A 117 -0.62 11.17 25.69
CA LEU A 117 0.15 10.79 24.51
C LEU A 117 -0.81 10.33 23.40
N LYS A 118 -0.76 10.98 22.25
CA LYS A 118 -1.59 10.62 21.09
C LYS A 118 -0.73 10.11 19.95
N LEU A 119 -1.05 8.90 19.49
CA LEU A 119 -0.49 8.32 18.30
C LEU A 119 -1.48 8.53 17.13
N ASP A 120 -1.06 9.26 16.12
CA ASP A 120 -1.87 9.45 14.92
C ASP A 120 -1.92 8.17 14.11
N ASP A 121 -3.08 7.91 13.52
CA ASP A 121 -3.26 6.77 12.63
C ASP A 121 -2.25 6.81 11.48
N PHE A 122 -1.72 5.63 11.14
CA PHE A 122 -0.92 5.51 9.95
C PHE A 122 -1.79 5.79 8.72
N SER A 123 -1.36 6.74 7.90
CA SER A 123 -2.01 7.09 6.66
C SER A 123 -1.11 6.90 5.46
N ARG A 124 -1.69 6.49 4.34
CA ARG A 124 -0.97 6.34 3.08
C ARG A 124 -1.84 6.83 1.91
N PHE A 125 -1.31 7.75 1.14
CA PHE A 125 -1.86 8.16 -0.14
C PHE A 125 -1.11 7.44 -1.27
N GLN A 126 -1.84 7.00 -2.29
CA GLN A 126 -1.29 6.24 -3.41
C GLN A 126 -1.84 6.74 -4.74
N ILE A 127 -0.95 6.91 -5.71
CA ILE A 127 -1.28 7.11 -7.13
C ILE A 127 -0.84 5.86 -7.89
N ASP A 128 -1.69 5.34 -8.77
CA ASP A 128 -1.46 4.11 -9.50
C ASP A 128 -1.77 4.31 -10.99
N VAL A 129 -0.82 3.96 -11.84
CA VAL A 129 -0.92 4.11 -13.31
C VAL A 129 -0.65 2.75 -13.96
N PRO A 130 -1.66 1.90 -14.15
CA PRO A 130 -1.55 0.67 -14.92
C PRO A 130 -1.70 0.93 -16.42
N LEU A 131 -0.86 0.29 -17.22
CA LEU A 131 -1.07 0.12 -18.65
C LEU A 131 -1.42 -1.35 -18.89
N VAL A 132 -2.58 -1.61 -19.46
CA VAL A 132 -3.13 -2.96 -19.56
C VAL A 132 -3.40 -3.30 -21.02
N PHE A 133 -2.84 -4.43 -21.45
CA PHE A 133 -3.15 -5.08 -22.70
C PHE A 133 -3.96 -6.34 -22.41
N GLY A 134 -4.97 -6.62 -23.23
CA GLY A 134 -5.82 -7.77 -22.97
C GLY A 134 -6.51 -8.31 -24.20
N THR A 135 -7.09 -9.48 -24.04
CA THR A 135 -7.99 -10.07 -25.01
C THR A 135 -9.11 -10.78 -24.29
N ARG A 136 -10.27 -10.85 -24.92
CA ARG A 136 -11.46 -11.47 -24.36
C ARG A 136 -12.12 -12.42 -25.35
N GLY A 137 -12.61 -13.52 -24.84
CA GLY A 137 -13.46 -14.47 -25.55
C GLY A 137 -14.79 -14.64 -24.80
N ASN A 138 -15.61 -15.55 -25.27
CA ASN A 138 -16.92 -15.79 -24.65
C ASN A 138 -16.83 -16.36 -23.23
N TRP A 139 -15.76 -17.09 -22.93
CA TRP A 139 -15.57 -17.81 -21.67
C TRP A 139 -14.27 -17.42 -20.94
N TYR A 140 -13.45 -16.53 -21.48
CA TYR A 140 -12.19 -16.11 -20.86
C TYR A 140 -11.92 -14.62 -21.04
N ARG A 141 -11.13 -14.09 -20.12
CA ARG A 141 -10.47 -12.79 -20.16
C ARG A 141 -9.00 -13.01 -19.86
N LEU A 142 -8.11 -12.39 -20.61
CA LEU A 142 -6.67 -12.42 -20.38
C LEU A 142 -6.14 -10.99 -20.44
N TRP A 143 -5.35 -10.59 -19.46
CA TRP A 143 -4.79 -9.25 -19.40
C TRP A 143 -3.39 -9.26 -18.80
N GLY A 144 -2.61 -8.21 -19.11
CA GLY A 144 -1.31 -7.97 -18.48
C GLY A 144 -0.69 -6.68 -18.97
N GLY A 145 0.31 -6.21 -18.25
CA GLY A 145 1.05 -5.02 -18.63
C GLY A 145 1.82 -4.38 -17.49
N PRO A 146 2.58 -3.33 -17.78
CA PRO A 146 3.34 -2.61 -16.77
C PRO A 146 2.43 -1.84 -15.81
N ARG A 147 2.92 -1.68 -14.59
CA ARG A 147 2.25 -0.96 -13.53
C ARG A 147 3.22 -0.06 -12.79
N PHE A 148 2.83 1.19 -12.57
CA PHE A 148 3.58 2.20 -11.87
C PHE A 148 2.73 2.72 -10.73
N MET A 149 3.31 2.80 -9.51
CA MET A 149 2.62 3.36 -8.37
C MET A 149 3.57 4.29 -7.62
N TYR A 150 3.02 5.37 -7.11
CA TYR A 150 3.67 6.27 -6.16
C TYR A 150 2.89 6.24 -4.87
N THR A 151 3.58 6.21 -3.75
CA THR A 151 2.96 6.28 -2.43
C THR A 151 3.65 7.29 -1.55
N ARG A 152 2.86 7.97 -0.73
CA ARG A 152 3.32 8.78 0.38
C ARG A 152 2.62 8.31 1.64
N PHE A 153 3.36 8.15 2.72
CA PHE A 153 2.84 7.64 3.98
C PHE A 153 3.39 8.45 5.16
N GLY A 154 2.68 8.37 6.28
CA GLY A 154 3.12 9.00 7.52
C GLY A 154 2.26 8.61 8.71
N THR A 155 2.88 8.76 9.89
CA THR A 155 2.24 8.74 11.21
C THR A 155 3.02 9.66 12.14
N ALA A 156 2.39 10.15 13.20
CA ALA A 156 3.03 11.02 14.18
C ALA A 156 2.61 10.65 15.60
N LEU A 157 3.55 10.78 16.53
CA LEU A 157 3.35 10.69 17.95
C LEU A 157 3.37 12.10 18.54
N SER A 158 2.30 12.49 19.19
CA SER A 158 2.13 13.84 19.75
C SER A 158 1.82 13.80 21.22
N LEU A 159 2.27 14.85 21.93
CA LEU A 159 1.94 15.11 23.34
C LEU A 159 0.91 16.22 23.40
N ASP A 160 -0.23 15.97 24.06
CA ASP A 160 -1.18 17.02 24.40
C ASP A 160 -0.72 17.70 25.69
N ILE A 161 -0.26 18.93 25.59
CA ILE A 161 0.12 19.74 26.75
C ILE A 161 -1.18 20.22 27.40
N LEU A 162 -1.46 19.68 28.60
CA LEU A 162 -2.59 20.12 29.41
C LEU A 162 -2.44 21.61 29.76
N PRO A 163 -3.55 22.36 29.92
CA PRO A 163 -3.49 23.76 30.28
C PRO A 163 -2.91 23.92 31.70
N ILE A 164 -1.63 24.31 31.75
CA ILE A 164 -0.94 24.65 33.00
C ILE A 164 -0.85 26.18 33.06
N PRO A 165 -1.10 26.83 34.18
CA PRO A 165 -0.97 28.27 34.31
C PRO A 165 0.41 28.75 33.82
N GLY A 166 0.44 29.62 32.80
CA GLY A 166 1.66 30.15 32.22
C GLY A 166 2.24 29.36 31.02
N VAL A 167 1.65 28.23 30.65
CA VAL A 167 2.03 27.46 29.47
C VAL A 167 0.85 27.47 28.49
N SER A 168 1.11 27.84 27.24
CA SER A 168 0.07 27.76 26.21
C SER A 168 -0.32 26.30 25.97
N PRO A 169 -1.63 25.96 26.06
CA PRO A 169 -2.08 24.63 25.70
C PRO A 169 -1.78 24.40 24.21
N GLY A 170 -1.27 23.24 23.88
CA GLY A 170 -0.92 22.92 22.50
C GLY A 170 -0.58 21.45 22.33
N ARG A 171 -0.60 21.03 21.10
CA ARG A 171 -0.15 19.70 20.69
C ARG A 171 1.31 19.82 20.20
N GLN A 172 2.19 19.06 20.81
CA GLN A 172 3.60 19.00 20.41
C GLN A 172 3.89 17.64 19.79
N GLU A 173 4.36 17.64 18.54
CA GLU A 173 4.84 16.44 17.89
C GLU A 173 6.16 16.01 18.54
N LEU A 174 6.16 14.81 19.12
CA LEU A 174 7.34 14.22 19.75
C LEU A 174 8.17 13.43 18.75
N ALA A 175 7.49 12.68 17.88
CA ALA A 175 8.12 11.88 16.84
C ALA A 175 7.20 11.76 15.63
N SER A 176 7.79 11.72 14.45
CA SER A 176 7.07 11.39 13.21
C SER A 176 7.88 10.44 12.35
N PHE A 177 7.13 9.58 11.69
CA PHE A 177 7.66 8.60 10.75
C PHE A 177 6.93 8.78 9.42
N GLY A 178 7.65 9.00 8.35
CA GLY A 178 7.03 9.19 7.05
C GLY A 178 8.01 9.07 5.89
N GLY A 179 7.47 8.97 4.70
CA GLY A 179 8.29 8.83 3.50
C GLY A 179 7.50 8.71 2.22
N ASN A 180 8.25 8.41 1.16
CA ASN A 180 7.73 8.23 -0.17
C ASN A 180 8.26 6.92 -0.76
N GLY A 181 7.46 6.30 -1.66
CA GLY A 181 7.86 5.11 -2.36
C GLY A 181 7.35 5.05 -3.79
N PHE A 182 8.14 4.44 -4.65
CA PHE A 182 7.77 4.10 -6.01
C PHE A 182 7.72 2.60 -6.19
N TYR A 183 6.70 2.12 -6.88
CA TYR A 183 6.58 0.74 -7.30
C TYR A 183 6.60 0.69 -8.81
N VAL A 184 7.46 -0.14 -9.37
CA VAL A 184 7.59 -0.35 -10.81
C VAL A 184 7.59 -1.84 -11.07
N GLY A 185 6.72 -2.30 -11.96
CA GLY A 185 6.65 -3.71 -12.28
C GLY A 185 5.58 -4.04 -13.31
N ALA A 186 5.03 -5.23 -13.18
CA ALA A 186 4.02 -5.75 -14.08
C ALA A 186 2.89 -6.44 -13.32
N GLN A 187 1.74 -6.47 -13.96
CA GLN A 187 0.58 -7.21 -13.54
C GLN A 187 0.09 -8.09 -14.67
N GLY A 188 -0.55 -9.19 -14.36
CA GLY A 188 -1.19 -10.04 -15.34
C GLY A 188 -2.23 -10.93 -14.70
N GLY A 189 -3.23 -11.33 -15.47
CA GLY A 189 -4.29 -12.15 -14.94
C GLY A 189 -5.07 -12.87 -16.02
N VAL A 190 -5.85 -13.82 -15.56
CA VAL A 190 -6.80 -14.59 -16.33
C VAL A 190 -8.13 -14.67 -15.58
N ALA A 191 -9.24 -14.51 -16.29
CA ALA A 191 -10.53 -14.82 -15.75
C ALA A 191 -11.22 -15.84 -16.65
N ILE A 192 -11.84 -16.82 -16.02
CA ILE A 192 -12.55 -17.92 -16.68
C ILE A 192 -13.99 -17.92 -16.15
N GLY A 193 -14.95 -17.98 -17.06
CA GLY A 193 -16.34 -17.92 -16.66
C GLY A 193 -17.31 -18.13 -17.80
N TYR A 194 -18.55 -17.82 -17.54
CA TYR A 194 -19.62 -17.95 -18.53
C TYR A 194 -20.63 -16.80 -18.41
N LYS A 195 -20.95 -16.18 -19.56
CA LYS A 195 -21.86 -15.04 -19.68
C LYS A 195 -21.41 -13.84 -18.83
N TYR A 196 -21.94 -13.74 -17.62
CA TYR A 196 -21.83 -12.56 -16.75
C TYR A 196 -20.93 -12.78 -15.53
N VAL A 197 -20.50 -14.03 -15.27
CA VAL A 197 -19.74 -14.34 -14.04
C VAL A 197 -18.44 -15.04 -14.39
N PHE A 198 -17.33 -14.50 -13.86
CA PHE A 198 -15.98 -14.98 -14.08
C PHE A 198 -15.24 -15.14 -12.75
N LEU A 199 -14.47 -16.22 -12.65
CA LEU A 199 -13.47 -16.39 -11.61
C LEU A 199 -12.15 -15.84 -12.13
N ALA A 200 -11.60 -14.86 -11.44
CA ALA A 200 -10.39 -14.13 -11.84
C ALA A 200 -9.21 -14.48 -10.95
N PHE A 201 -8.06 -14.65 -11.57
CA PHE A 201 -6.75 -14.80 -10.93
C PHE A 201 -5.84 -13.69 -11.47
N GLU A 202 -5.19 -12.96 -10.59
CA GLU A 202 -4.24 -11.92 -10.95
C GLU A 202 -2.94 -12.10 -10.17
N LEU A 203 -1.82 -11.78 -10.80
CA LEU A 203 -0.51 -11.71 -10.20
C LEU A 203 0.09 -10.35 -10.51
N THR A 204 0.47 -9.62 -9.48
CA THR A 204 1.23 -8.38 -9.60
C THR A 204 2.61 -8.59 -9.01
N VAL A 205 3.65 -8.25 -9.77
CA VAL A 205 5.05 -8.29 -9.33
C VAL A 205 5.65 -6.90 -9.52
N VAL A 206 6.05 -6.26 -8.43
CA VAL A 206 6.57 -4.91 -8.43
C VAL A 206 7.85 -4.80 -7.61
N ARG A 207 8.77 -3.96 -8.06
CA ARG A 207 9.93 -3.51 -7.29
C ARG A 207 9.54 -2.24 -6.54
N LEU A 208 9.65 -2.26 -5.22
CA LEU A 208 9.54 -1.10 -4.36
C LEU A 208 10.92 -0.44 -4.23
N ILE A 209 10.94 0.88 -4.41
CA ILE A 209 12.05 1.76 -4.12
C ILE A 209 11.50 2.86 -3.22
N MET A 210 11.96 2.93 -1.98
CA MET A 210 11.36 3.78 -0.97
C MET A 210 12.42 4.46 -0.12
N ASN A 211 12.13 5.68 0.27
CA ASN A 211 12.88 6.42 1.27
C ASN A 211 11.94 6.99 2.34
N GLY A 212 12.45 7.16 3.53
CA GLY A 212 11.71 7.75 4.62
C GLY A 212 12.62 8.25 5.72
N ASP A 213 12.03 9.06 6.60
CA ASP A 213 12.70 9.69 7.72
C ASP A 213 11.94 9.42 9.02
N LEU A 214 12.70 9.18 10.08
CA LEU A 214 12.22 9.24 11.45
C LEU A 214 12.72 10.56 12.05
N LYS A 215 11.79 11.40 12.53
CA LYS A 215 12.09 12.63 13.24
C LYS A 215 11.67 12.49 14.69
N VAL A 216 12.47 13.03 15.59
CA VAL A 216 12.13 13.19 17.01
C VAL A 216 12.42 14.61 17.40
N LEU A 217 11.44 15.30 17.98
CA LEU A 217 11.50 16.73 18.31
C LEU A 217 11.98 17.57 17.12
N GLU A 218 11.37 17.34 15.93
CA GLU A 218 11.67 18.00 14.65
C GLU A 218 13.08 17.71 14.07
N LYS A 219 13.94 16.98 14.76
CA LYS A 219 15.25 16.58 14.26
C LYS A 219 15.18 15.22 13.59
N SER A 220 15.69 15.13 12.36
CA SER A 220 15.87 13.84 11.69
C SER A 220 16.93 13.03 12.45
N ILE A 221 16.52 11.88 13.00
CA ILE A 221 17.40 10.97 13.74
C ILE A 221 17.88 9.86 12.85
N ALA A 222 17.00 9.37 11.97
CA ALA A 222 17.32 8.28 11.06
C ALA A 222 16.62 8.48 9.72
N SER A 223 17.36 8.28 8.64
CA SER A 223 16.83 8.10 7.30
C SER A 223 17.02 6.65 6.87
N PHE A 224 16.10 6.13 6.08
CA PHE A 224 16.18 4.78 5.58
C PHE A 224 15.80 4.71 4.11
N ASP A 225 16.53 3.85 3.39
CA ASP A 225 16.22 3.45 2.03
C ASP A 225 15.86 1.97 2.01
N LEU A 226 14.72 1.64 1.43
CA LEU A 226 14.27 0.26 1.29
C LEU A 226 14.03 -0.07 -0.18
N GLY A 227 14.56 -1.22 -0.60
CA GLY A 227 14.29 -1.81 -1.90
C GLY A 227 13.83 -3.24 -1.74
N SER A 228 12.67 -3.59 -2.28
CA SER A 228 12.16 -4.95 -2.21
C SER A 228 11.35 -5.31 -3.45
N THR A 229 11.29 -6.59 -3.76
CA THR A 229 10.35 -7.12 -4.73
C THR A 229 9.13 -7.63 -4.00
N ILE A 230 7.96 -7.20 -4.43
CA ILE A 230 6.68 -7.56 -3.82
C ILE A 230 5.87 -8.35 -4.84
N VAL A 231 5.38 -9.50 -4.41
CA VAL A 231 4.52 -10.37 -5.21
C VAL A 231 3.14 -10.38 -4.57
N VAL A 232 2.12 -10.02 -5.34
CA VAL A 232 0.74 -9.93 -4.87
C VAL A 232 -0.14 -10.81 -5.76
N PRO A 233 -0.36 -12.07 -5.37
CA PRO A 233 -1.40 -12.90 -5.98
C PRO A 233 -2.78 -12.44 -5.50
N ALA A 234 -3.75 -12.49 -6.39
CA ALA A 234 -5.14 -12.14 -6.10
C ALA A 234 -6.10 -13.15 -6.73
N ILE A 235 -7.21 -13.37 -6.06
CA ILE A 235 -8.33 -14.16 -6.55
C ILE A 235 -9.64 -13.39 -6.32
N GLY A 236 -10.55 -13.45 -7.28
CA GLY A 236 -11.83 -12.75 -7.16
C GLY A 236 -12.91 -13.28 -8.07
N LEU A 237 -14.13 -12.87 -7.77
CA LEU A 237 -15.28 -13.03 -8.67
C LEU A 237 -15.53 -11.69 -9.36
N MET A 238 -15.72 -11.74 -10.66
CA MET A 238 -16.02 -10.59 -11.51
C MET A 238 -17.36 -10.79 -12.20
N GLY A 239 -18.23 -9.79 -12.10
CA GLY A 239 -19.49 -9.72 -12.84
C GLY A 239 -19.41 -8.67 -13.93
N GLU A 240 -19.90 -8.98 -15.13
CA GLU A 240 -20.00 -8.06 -16.26
C GLU A 240 -21.48 -8.01 -16.71
N PHE A 241 -22.07 -6.80 -16.82
CA PHE A 241 -23.46 -6.60 -17.21
C PHE A 241 -23.58 -5.56 -18.31
#